data_07009f8d37324db4803253a05ee8f3b2
#
_entry.id   07009f8d37324db4803253a05ee8f3b2
#
_cell.length_a   1.000
_cell.length_b   1.000
_cell.length_c   1.000
_cell.angle_alpha   90.00
_cell.angle_beta   90.00
_cell.angle_gamma   90.00
#
_symmetry.space_group_name_H-M   'P 1'
#
loop_
_entity.id
_entity.type
_entity.pdbx_description
1 polymer ?
#
loop_
_entity_poly.entity_id
_entity_poly.type
_entity_poly.pdbx_seq_one_letter_code
_entity_poly.pdbx_strand_id
1 'polypeptide(L)'
;MTETRNAPTMTVIGGPSATPSKARRVITDGAAWSGLGGVAAGGFGIEAVKSAMTHSPTGRWWLVFGCLAGLAGMAVGARLRVRASARTRIGLVVTASDTGRGAPRAELLESKAVEYSKNTCAVTVRTHLALPETHPWPKEGVDALADETIAAAGLAERLVSGAARINVIPTMPLPVGFRFGARIGHTHPREITVHAVRQRDGSPSHFPATSLRENPLTAELLTMEQVEVVDGGDPTRTALAIDLQNLRSDLAEPVRAACRAHRIGNLLIFSRMTSGPLDENAETYTAIVEQICRAWRDAPLPAAARTGRHAAFLTGPVAISIALGARLAHIQPDRWTAFTFDNASNAYEPFPAEIT
;
A
#
# COMPACT_ATOMS: atom_id res chain seq x y z
N MET A 1 37.52 -8.01 2.55
CA MET A 1 36.87 -7.67 3.82
C MET A 1 36.11 -6.35 3.68
N THR A 2 34.88 -6.38 3.17
CA THR A 2 34.00 -5.20 3.02
C THR A 2 32.53 -5.68 3.13
N GLU A 3 32.19 -6.29 4.28
CA GLU A 3 30.90 -7.02 4.44
C GLU A 3 29.89 -6.34 5.38
N THR A 4 30.03 -5.05 5.68
CA THR A 4 29.26 -4.41 6.75
C THR A 4 28.38 -3.24 6.33
N ARG A 5 28.14 -2.98 5.02
CA ARG A 5 27.37 -1.80 4.59
C ARG A 5 25.89 -2.02 4.25
N ASN A 6 25.39 -3.25 4.22
CA ASN A 6 24.02 -3.56 3.76
C ASN A 6 23.06 -4.00 4.88
N ALA A 7 23.37 -3.74 6.13
CA ALA A 7 22.40 -3.94 7.20
C ALA A 7 21.35 -2.82 7.21
N PRO A 8 20.06 -3.15 7.30
CA PRO A 8 19.03 -2.14 7.42
C PRO A 8 19.20 -1.34 8.72
N THR A 9 18.80 -0.08 8.71
CA THR A 9 18.87 0.79 9.89
C THR A 9 17.47 1.18 10.33
N MET A 10 17.21 1.07 11.65
CA MET A 10 15.94 1.45 12.26
C MET A 10 16.08 2.74 13.07
N THR A 11 15.13 3.66 12.90
CA THR A 11 15.06 4.91 13.67
C THR A 11 13.64 5.17 14.13
N VAL A 12 13.42 5.33 15.43
CA VAL A 12 12.13 5.75 15.99
C VAL A 12 12.05 7.26 15.99
N ILE A 13 11.06 7.81 15.30
CA ILE A 13 10.84 9.24 15.16
C ILE A 13 9.52 9.62 15.85
N GLY A 14 9.58 10.17 17.03
CA GLY A 14 8.42 10.55 17.84
C GLY A 14 7.93 9.45 18.77
N GLY A 15 7.33 9.85 19.86
CA GLY A 15 6.76 8.97 20.88
C GLY A 15 5.23 9.10 20.98
N PRO A 16 4.57 8.21 21.72
CA PRO A 16 3.13 8.23 21.87
C PRO A 16 2.66 9.52 22.54
N SER A 17 1.61 10.11 21.99
CA SER A 17 0.92 11.21 22.67
C SER A 17 0.44 10.73 24.04
N ALA A 18 0.67 11.52 25.08
CA ALA A 18 0.23 11.19 26.44
C ALA A 18 -1.25 10.77 26.44
N THR A 19 -1.55 9.66 27.12
CA THR A 19 -2.91 9.13 27.22
C THR A 19 -3.78 10.18 27.93
N PRO A 20 -4.84 10.70 27.30
CA PRO A 20 -5.68 11.70 27.93
C PRO A 20 -6.41 11.11 29.15
N SER A 21 -6.56 11.90 30.22
CA SER A 21 -7.38 11.54 31.38
C SER A 21 -8.81 11.19 30.97
N LYS A 22 -9.54 10.40 31.77
CA LYS A 22 -10.93 10.01 31.48
C LYS A 22 -11.82 11.21 31.17
N ALA A 23 -11.70 12.32 31.89
CA ALA A 23 -12.44 13.56 31.65
C ALA A 23 -12.09 14.18 30.28
N ARG A 24 -10.82 14.17 29.91
CA ARG A 24 -10.35 14.67 28.62
C ARG A 24 -10.77 13.77 27.46
N ARG A 25 -10.98 12.46 27.71
CA ARG A 25 -11.55 11.53 26.69
C ARG A 25 -12.97 11.91 26.32
N VAL A 26 -13.83 12.22 27.28
CA VAL A 26 -15.22 12.63 27.01
C VAL A 26 -15.26 13.93 26.20
N ILE A 27 -14.44 14.92 26.58
CA ILE A 27 -14.37 16.20 25.86
C ILE A 27 -13.79 16.06 24.45
N THR A 28 -12.92 15.05 24.22
CA THR A 28 -12.29 14.80 22.90
C THR A 28 -12.99 13.70 22.09
N ASP A 29 -14.16 13.22 22.54
CA ASP A 29 -14.93 12.24 21.79
C ASP A 29 -15.58 12.88 20.55
N GLY A 30 -14.92 12.72 19.41
CA GLY A 30 -15.38 13.26 18.14
C GLY A 30 -16.71 12.65 17.66
N ALA A 31 -17.09 11.47 18.17
CA ALA A 31 -18.37 10.84 17.84
C ALA A 31 -19.52 11.58 18.55
N ALA A 32 -19.34 11.90 19.83
CA ALA A 32 -20.31 12.69 20.61
C ALA A 32 -20.50 14.09 20.00
N TRP A 33 -19.42 14.79 19.68
CA TRP A 33 -19.49 16.12 19.07
C TRP A 33 -20.11 16.11 17.66
N SER A 34 -19.77 15.14 16.82
CA SER A 34 -20.35 15.04 15.50
C SER A 34 -21.85 14.65 15.54
N GLY A 35 -22.23 13.80 16.50
CA GLY A 35 -23.63 13.44 16.70
C GLY A 35 -24.46 14.61 17.20
N LEU A 36 -24.01 15.30 18.25
CA LEU A 36 -24.68 16.50 18.78
C LEU A 36 -24.76 17.63 17.73
N GLY A 37 -23.65 17.87 17.01
CA GLY A 37 -23.62 18.88 15.95
C GLY A 37 -24.55 18.53 14.79
N GLY A 38 -24.68 17.26 14.42
CA GLY A 38 -25.59 16.78 13.38
C GLY A 38 -27.07 16.94 13.75
N VAL A 39 -27.42 16.59 14.98
CA VAL A 39 -28.79 16.77 15.51
C VAL A 39 -29.14 18.26 15.60
N ALA A 40 -28.25 19.10 16.10
CA ALA A 40 -28.45 20.53 16.15
C ALA A 40 -28.60 21.15 14.77
N ALA A 41 -27.67 20.87 13.84
CA ALA A 41 -27.74 21.40 12.48
C ALA A 41 -28.98 20.94 11.75
N GLY A 42 -29.39 19.65 11.87
CA GLY A 42 -30.59 19.10 11.27
C GLY A 42 -31.87 19.71 11.84
N GLY A 43 -31.98 19.79 13.17
CA GLY A 43 -33.14 20.37 13.86
C GLY A 43 -33.34 21.84 13.52
N PHE A 44 -32.32 22.65 13.66
CA PHE A 44 -32.40 24.08 13.31
C PHE A 44 -32.55 24.33 11.81
N GLY A 45 -31.96 23.47 10.96
CA GLY A 45 -32.12 23.56 9.49
C GLY A 45 -33.56 23.32 9.05
N ILE A 46 -34.25 22.29 9.59
CA ILE A 46 -35.64 21.97 9.28
C ILE A 46 -36.54 23.11 9.72
N GLU A 47 -36.34 23.66 10.92
CA GLU A 47 -37.11 24.78 11.41
C GLU A 47 -36.86 26.09 10.63
N ALA A 48 -35.62 26.29 10.18
CA ALA A 48 -35.30 27.44 9.29
C ALA A 48 -36.05 27.37 7.98
N VAL A 49 -36.16 26.18 7.37
CA VAL A 49 -36.93 25.97 6.14
C VAL A 49 -38.42 26.18 6.39
N LYS A 50 -39.00 25.65 7.48
CA LYS A 50 -40.41 25.88 7.86
C LYS A 50 -40.68 27.37 8.08
N SER A 51 -39.81 28.07 8.81
CA SER A 51 -39.95 29.51 9.07
C SER A 51 -39.85 30.37 7.82
N ALA A 52 -39.02 29.95 6.83
CA ALA A 52 -38.92 30.61 5.54
C ALA A 52 -40.22 30.48 4.72
N MET A 53 -40.89 29.31 4.82
CA MET A 53 -42.17 29.06 4.14
C MET A 53 -43.34 29.81 4.78
N THR A 54 -43.32 30.09 6.08
CA THR A 54 -44.42 30.73 6.81
C THR A 54 -44.35 32.26 6.90
N HIS A 55 -43.39 32.91 6.24
CA HIS A 55 -43.21 34.38 6.19
C HIS A 55 -43.10 35.09 7.55
N SER A 56 -42.71 34.40 8.63
CA SER A 56 -42.53 34.98 9.95
C SER A 56 -41.16 35.65 10.07
N PRO A 57 -41.04 36.96 10.29
CA PRO A 57 -39.76 37.69 10.30
C PRO A 57 -38.99 37.54 11.62
N THR A 58 -39.66 37.19 12.71
CA THR A 58 -39.09 37.14 14.06
C THR A 58 -38.54 35.73 14.34
N GLY A 59 -37.21 35.60 14.47
CA GLY A 59 -36.56 34.35 14.87
C GLY A 59 -35.55 33.79 13.87
N ARG A 60 -35.50 34.26 12.63
CA ARG A 60 -34.63 33.70 11.57
C ARG A 60 -33.15 33.67 11.96
N TRP A 61 -32.66 34.68 12.64
CA TRP A 61 -31.27 34.76 13.00
C TRP A 61 -30.83 33.64 14.01
N TRP A 62 -31.70 33.32 14.96
CA TRP A 62 -31.40 32.21 15.90
C TRP A 62 -31.34 30.87 15.21
N LEU A 63 -32.18 30.63 14.20
CA LEU A 63 -32.15 29.39 13.42
C LEU A 63 -30.88 29.30 12.57
N VAL A 64 -30.44 30.40 11.95
CA VAL A 64 -29.18 30.47 11.22
C VAL A 64 -27.99 30.24 12.16
N PHE A 65 -27.98 30.90 13.33
CA PHE A 65 -26.94 30.68 14.32
C PHE A 65 -26.90 29.24 14.82
N GLY A 66 -28.04 28.63 15.10
CA GLY A 66 -28.13 27.23 15.50
C GLY A 66 -27.61 26.27 14.44
N CYS A 67 -27.93 26.52 13.17
CA CYS A 67 -27.41 25.74 12.06
C CYS A 67 -25.88 25.87 11.90
N LEU A 68 -25.37 27.11 11.95
CA LEU A 68 -23.93 27.37 11.89
C LEU A 68 -23.16 26.76 13.08
N ALA A 69 -23.71 26.86 14.29
CA ALA A 69 -23.13 26.21 15.47
C ALA A 69 -23.12 24.70 15.35
N GLY A 70 -24.18 24.10 14.80
CA GLY A 70 -24.25 22.67 14.51
C GLY A 70 -23.22 22.22 13.47
N LEU A 71 -23.06 22.97 12.39
CA LEU A 71 -22.04 22.72 11.37
C LEU A 71 -20.62 22.84 11.94
N ALA A 72 -20.38 23.87 12.76
CA ALA A 72 -19.11 24.05 13.47
C ALA A 72 -18.85 22.87 14.42
N GLY A 73 -19.85 22.41 15.18
CA GLY A 73 -19.77 21.23 16.04
C GLY A 73 -19.43 19.96 15.27
N MET A 74 -20.06 19.75 14.11
CA MET A 74 -19.73 18.62 13.24
C MET A 74 -18.29 18.70 12.71
N ALA A 75 -17.83 19.86 12.28
CA ALA A 75 -16.46 20.06 11.80
C ALA A 75 -15.42 19.80 12.92
N VAL A 76 -15.67 20.29 14.12
CA VAL A 76 -14.84 20.02 15.30
C VAL A 76 -14.87 18.53 15.64
N GLY A 77 -16.05 17.91 15.65
CA GLY A 77 -16.21 16.48 15.90
C GLY A 77 -15.45 15.61 14.89
N ALA A 78 -15.55 15.94 13.61
CA ALA A 78 -14.81 15.26 12.54
C ALA A 78 -13.29 15.40 12.75
N ARG A 79 -12.81 16.61 13.09
CA ARG A 79 -11.40 16.88 13.36
C ARG A 79 -10.87 16.13 14.60
N LEU A 80 -11.69 16.03 15.65
CA LEU A 80 -11.36 15.25 16.85
C LEU A 80 -11.32 13.74 16.55
N ARG A 81 -12.24 13.23 15.71
CA ARG A 81 -12.23 11.84 15.24
C ARG A 81 -10.96 11.49 14.46
N VAL A 82 -10.58 12.35 13.51
CA VAL A 82 -9.34 12.16 12.75
C VAL A 82 -8.13 12.13 13.69
N ARG A 83 -8.06 13.04 14.65
CA ARG A 83 -6.99 13.06 15.66
C ARG A 83 -7.02 11.84 16.58
N ALA A 84 -8.20 11.38 17.00
CA ALA A 84 -8.33 10.19 17.82
C ALA A 84 -7.89 8.93 17.07
N SER A 85 -8.27 8.79 15.79
CA SER A 85 -7.84 7.66 14.97
C SER A 85 -6.34 7.70 14.65
N ALA A 86 -5.74 8.87 14.51
CA ALA A 86 -4.29 9.00 14.34
C ALA A 86 -3.52 8.48 15.58
N ARG A 87 -4.10 8.61 16.78
CA ARG A 87 -3.47 8.12 18.04
C ARG A 87 -3.41 6.60 18.17
N THR A 88 -4.14 5.87 17.35
CA THR A 88 -4.17 4.40 17.35
C THR A 88 -3.46 3.80 16.14
N ARG A 89 -2.81 4.62 15.32
CA ARG A 89 -2.09 4.18 14.12
C ARG A 89 -0.59 4.21 14.36
N ILE A 90 0.09 3.20 13.86
CA ILE A 90 1.55 3.11 13.79
C ILE A 90 1.95 3.38 12.36
N GLY A 91 2.93 4.24 12.14
CA GLY A 91 3.50 4.51 10.83
C GLY A 91 4.88 3.86 10.69
N LEU A 92 5.02 2.99 9.71
CA LEU A 92 6.28 2.37 9.32
C LEU A 92 6.68 2.93 7.96
N VAL A 93 7.68 3.81 7.95
CA VAL A 93 8.28 4.33 6.72
C VAL A 93 9.40 3.38 6.34
N VAL A 94 9.23 2.68 5.22
CA VAL A 94 10.15 1.64 4.78
C VAL A 94 10.77 2.04 3.46
N THR A 95 12.08 2.25 3.46
CA THR A 95 12.82 2.67 2.27
C THR A 95 13.85 1.61 1.89
N ALA A 96 13.85 1.21 0.63
CA ALA A 96 14.95 0.50 -0.01
C ALA A 96 15.29 1.26 -1.28
N SER A 97 16.43 1.92 -1.33
CA SER A 97 16.84 2.75 -2.47
C SER A 97 18.23 2.42 -2.91
N ASP A 98 18.45 2.47 -4.23
CA ASP A 98 19.82 2.46 -4.75
C ASP A 98 20.55 3.76 -4.35
N THR A 99 21.87 3.68 -4.33
CA THR A 99 22.74 4.83 -4.03
C THR A 99 23.07 5.67 -5.27
N GLY A 100 22.48 5.30 -6.42
CA GLY A 100 22.75 5.90 -7.71
C GLY A 100 21.79 7.04 -8.09
N ARG A 101 21.43 7.09 -9.37
CA ARG A 101 20.63 8.19 -9.97
C ARG A 101 19.24 8.36 -9.35
N GLY A 102 18.68 7.31 -8.75
CA GLY A 102 17.38 7.35 -8.06
C GLY A 102 17.40 7.94 -6.66
N ALA A 103 18.57 8.06 -6.03
CA ALA A 103 18.72 8.46 -4.64
C ALA A 103 18.03 9.80 -4.26
N PRO A 104 18.19 10.91 -5.01
CA PRO A 104 17.56 12.17 -4.64
C PRO A 104 16.03 12.10 -4.64
N ARG A 105 15.45 11.33 -5.57
CA ARG A 105 14.00 11.12 -5.61
C ARG A 105 13.52 10.24 -4.45
N ALA A 106 14.29 9.20 -4.13
CA ALA A 106 13.98 8.31 -3.00
C ALA A 106 14.03 9.07 -1.67
N GLU A 107 15.03 9.92 -1.46
CA GLU A 107 15.15 10.79 -0.28
C GLU A 107 13.98 11.77 -0.15
N LEU A 108 13.56 12.39 -1.26
CA LEU A 108 12.38 13.27 -1.27
C LEU A 108 11.12 12.51 -0.89
N LEU A 109 10.88 11.34 -1.49
CA LEU A 109 9.72 10.51 -1.19
C LEU A 109 9.74 10.03 0.26
N GLU A 110 10.89 9.64 0.78
CA GLU A 110 11.07 9.23 2.16
C GLU A 110 10.80 10.38 3.13
N SER A 111 11.32 11.58 2.87
CA SER A 111 11.06 12.75 3.72
C SER A 111 9.58 13.09 3.77
N LYS A 112 8.87 13.00 2.64
CA LYS A 112 7.42 13.19 2.55
C LYS A 112 6.64 12.07 3.25
N ALA A 113 7.11 10.82 3.15
CA ALA A 113 6.54 9.70 3.89
C ALA A 113 6.65 9.89 5.41
N VAL A 114 7.80 10.35 5.90
CA VAL A 114 8.01 10.66 7.31
C VAL A 114 7.10 11.82 7.75
N GLU A 115 7.01 12.89 6.97
CA GLU A 115 6.12 14.02 7.25
C GLU A 115 4.65 13.56 7.33
N TYR A 116 4.20 12.79 6.34
CA TYR A 116 2.85 12.23 6.32
C TYR A 116 2.58 11.32 7.54
N SER A 117 3.52 10.43 7.85
CA SER A 117 3.39 9.53 8.99
C SER A 117 3.29 10.28 10.31
N LYS A 118 4.12 11.31 10.56
CA LYS A 118 4.07 12.17 11.76
C LYS A 118 2.71 12.86 11.91
N ASN A 119 2.07 13.22 10.81
CA ASN A 119 0.79 13.91 10.82
C ASN A 119 -0.41 12.96 11.01
N THR A 120 -0.26 11.66 10.68
CA THR A 120 -1.39 10.70 10.62
C THR A 120 -1.26 9.53 11.58
N CYS A 121 -0.11 9.36 12.26
CA CYS A 121 0.18 8.25 13.15
C CYS A 121 0.65 8.74 14.52
N ALA A 122 0.46 7.92 15.54
CA ALA A 122 0.91 8.21 16.92
C ALA A 122 2.42 8.06 17.06
N VAL A 123 2.97 7.09 16.39
CA VAL A 123 4.41 6.79 16.36
C VAL A 123 4.83 6.58 14.90
N THR A 124 6.01 7.07 14.56
CA THR A 124 6.63 6.83 13.25
C THR A 124 7.95 6.09 13.47
N VAL A 125 8.09 4.95 12.84
CA VAL A 125 9.36 4.22 12.77
C VAL A 125 9.82 4.21 11.33
N ARG A 126 11.09 4.50 11.13
CA ARG A 126 11.75 4.47 9.83
C ARG A 126 12.69 3.27 9.80
N THR A 127 12.59 2.47 8.74
CA THR A 127 13.55 1.44 8.37
C THR A 127 14.11 1.73 6.99
N HIS A 128 15.43 1.62 6.84
CA HIS A 128 16.11 2.00 5.60
C HIS A 128 17.16 0.95 5.22
N LEU A 129 17.15 0.56 3.94
CA LEU A 129 18.14 -0.32 3.32
C LEU A 129 18.76 0.40 2.12
N ALA A 130 20.08 0.57 2.10
CA ALA A 130 20.81 1.01 0.94
C ALA A 130 21.05 -0.17 0.00
N LEU A 131 20.47 -0.11 -1.21
CA LEU A 131 20.71 -1.09 -2.26
C LEU A 131 21.96 -0.70 -3.07
N PRO A 132 22.73 -1.68 -3.56
CA PRO A 132 23.78 -1.41 -4.56
C PRO A 132 23.20 -0.74 -5.81
N GLU A 133 23.99 0.11 -6.48
CA GLU A 133 23.59 0.77 -7.72
C GLU A 133 23.37 -0.23 -8.86
N THR A 134 24.10 -1.35 -8.82
CA THR A 134 24.04 -2.40 -9.85
C THR A 134 23.41 -3.67 -9.33
N HIS A 135 22.69 -4.38 -10.18
CA HIS A 135 22.22 -5.73 -9.91
C HIS A 135 23.36 -6.76 -9.88
N PRO A 136 23.21 -7.89 -9.18
CA PRO A 136 22.02 -8.29 -8.42
C PRO A 136 21.95 -7.64 -7.02
N TRP A 137 20.77 -7.28 -6.61
CA TRP A 137 20.54 -6.81 -5.23
C TRP A 137 20.61 -7.98 -4.23
N PRO A 138 21.14 -7.76 -3.00
CA PRO A 138 21.24 -8.82 -2.00
C PRO A 138 19.84 -9.18 -1.44
N LYS A 139 19.44 -10.42 -1.65
CA LYS A 139 18.18 -10.97 -1.13
C LYS A 139 18.12 -10.88 0.41
N GLU A 140 19.22 -11.21 1.06
CA GLU A 140 19.35 -11.24 2.52
C GLU A 140 19.10 -9.85 3.13
N GLY A 141 19.52 -8.78 2.44
CA GLY A 141 19.27 -7.40 2.85
C GLY A 141 17.77 -7.07 2.85
N VAL A 142 17.04 -7.51 1.83
CA VAL A 142 15.58 -7.28 1.74
C VAL A 142 14.82 -8.13 2.75
N ASP A 143 15.24 -9.37 2.97
CA ASP A 143 14.67 -10.24 4.00
C ASP A 143 14.89 -9.63 5.40
N ALA A 144 16.10 -9.14 5.69
CA ALA A 144 16.41 -8.44 6.93
C ALA A 144 15.60 -7.14 7.11
N LEU A 145 15.38 -6.37 6.03
CA LEU A 145 14.52 -5.18 6.07
C LEU A 145 13.09 -5.53 6.47
N ALA A 146 12.55 -6.63 5.95
CA ALA A 146 11.21 -7.10 6.31
C ALA A 146 11.15 -7.56 7.77
N ASP A 147 12.13 -8.34 8.23
CA ASP A 147 12.21 -8.82 9.60
C ASP A 147 12.36 -7.65 10.60
N GLU A 148 13.20 -6.64 10.30
CA GLU A 148 13.29 -5.41 11.10
C GLU A 148 11.98 -4.62 11.11
N THR A 149 11.27 -4.56 9.98
CA THR A 149 9.98 -3.86 9.89
C THR A 149 8.94 -4.54 10.77
N ILE A 150 8.92 -5.88 10.83
CA ILE A 150 8.04 -6.64 11.73
C ILE A 150 8.43 -6.38 13.19
N ALA A 151 9.73 -6.40 13.52
CA ALA A 151 10.21 -6.10 14.86
C ALA A 151 9.86 -4.66 15.28
N ALA A 152 10.01 -3.70 14.36
CA ALA A 152 9.61 -2.31 14.56
C ALA A 152 8.10 -2.15 14.82
N ALA A 153 7.26 -2.91 14.10
CA ALA A 153 5.83 -2.96 14.34
C ALA A 153 5.52 -3.43 15.76
N GLY A 154 6.13 -4.54 16.19
CA GLY A 154 5.96 -5.08 17.54
C GLY A 154 6.44 -4.13 18.65
N LEU A 155 7.55 -3.42 18.44
CA LEU A 155 8.01 -2.38 19.36
C LEU A 155 7.00 -1.21 19.42
N ALA A 156 6.56 -0.72 18.29
CA ALA A 156 5.62 0.39 18.21
C ALA A 156 4.24 0.05 18.79
N GLU A 157 3.79 -1.19 18.69
CA GLU A 157 2.56 -1.67 19.34
C GLU A 157 2.63 -1.57 20.88
N ARG A 158 3.80 -1.78 21.46
CA ARG A 158 4.03 -1.61 22.92
C ARG A 158 4.03 -0.13 23.33
N LEU A 159 4.46 0.76 22.44
CA LEU A 159 4.49 2.20 22.69
C LEU A 159 3.12 2.86 22.51
N VAL A 160 2.26 2.29 21.68
CA VAL A 160 0.92 2.84 21.37
C VAL A 160 -0.15 1.96 22.00
N SER A 161 -0.66 2.36 23.15
CA SER A 161 -1.76 1.63 23.79
C SER A 161 -3.02 1.64 22.92
N GLY A 162 -3.52 0.44 22.59
CA GLY A 162 -4.69 0.29 21.72
C GLY A 162 -4.40 0.52 20.23
N ALA A 163 -3.16 0.28 19.80
CA ALA A 163 -2.83 0.28 18.38
C ALA A 163 -3.81 -0.59 17.58
N ALA A 164 -4.53 0.02 16.63
CA ALA A 164 -5.54 -0.65 15.83
C ALA A 164 -5.02 -1.01 14.43
N ARG A 165 -4.14 -0.18 13.86
CA ARG A 165 -3.65 -0.31 12.48
C ARG A 165 -2.17 0.02 12.37
N ILE A 166 -1.51 -0.68 11.46
CA ILE A 166 -0.14 -0.43 11.05
C ILE A 166 -0.17 0.10 9.61
N ASN A 167 0.35 1.29 9.41
CA ASN A 167 0.49 1.91 8.10
C ASN A 167 1.92 1.69 7.61
N VAL A 168 2.09 0.93 6.53
CA VAL A 168 3.37 0.77 5.83
C VAL A 168 3.42 1.78 4.69
N ILE A 169 4.43 2.65 4.69
CA ILE A 169 4.62 3.70 3.69
C ILE A 169 5.93 3.40 2.96
N PRO A 170 5.86 2.64 1.84
CA PRO A 170 7.04 2.12 1.17
C PRO A 170 7.60 3.09 0.14
N THR A 171 8.94 3.10 0.03
CA THR A 171 9.69 3.68 -1.08
C THR A 171 10.74 2.65 -1.51
N MET A 172 10.45 1.86 -2.55
CA MET A 172 11.33 0.79 -3.00
C MET A 172 11.02 0.35 -4.43
N PRO A 173 11.95 -0.33 -5.13
CA PRO A 173 11.68 -0.94 -6.42
C PRO A 173 10.62 -2.03 -6.35
N LEU A 174 9.88 -2.26 -7.45
CA LEU A 174 8.78 -3.24 -7.50
C LEU A 174 9.21 -4.67 -7.09
N PRO A 175 10.33 -5.23 -7.60
CA PRO A 175 10.74 -6.57 -7.21
C PRO A 175 11.09 -6.69 -5.73
N VAL A 176 11.73 -5.65 -5.18
CA VAL A 176 12.02 -5.55 -3.74
C VAL A 176 10.73 -5.47 -2.95
N GLY A 177 9.74 -4.68 -3.42
CA GLY A 177 8.42 -4.59 -2.81
C GLY A 177 7.68 -5.93 -2.79
N PHE A 178 7.75 -6.70 -3.88
CA PHE A 178 7.16 -8.03 -3.94
C PHE A 178 7.79 -8.98 -2.90
N ARG A 179 9.13 -9.04 -2.85
CA ARG A 179 9.87 -9.88 -1.88
C ARG A 179 9.59 -9.44 -0.44
N PHE A 180 9.64 -8.14 -0.18
CA PHE A 180 9.32 -7.55 1.11
C PHE A 180 7.89 -7.94 1.57
N GLY A 181 6.91 -7.82 0.68
CA GLY A 181 5.54 -8.26 0.93
C GLY A 181 5.45 -9.74 1.25
N ALA A 182 6.14 -10.59 0.48
CA ALA A 182 6.19 -12.03 0.70
C ALA A 182 6.72 -12.40 2.10
N ARG A 183 7.72 -11.66 2.60
CA ARG A 183 8.29 -11.84 3.94
C ARG A 183 7.36 -11.35 5.05
N ILE A 184 6.73 -10.18 4.90
CA ILE A 184 5.79 -9.64 5.90
C ILE A 184 4.53 -10.52 5.97
N GLY A 185 4.02 -10.97 4.83
CA GLY A 185 2.79 -11.75 4.76
C GLY A 185 1.52 -10.97 5.10
N HIS A 186 0.41 -11.69 5.17
CA HIS A 186 -0.93 -11.13 5.39
C HIS A 186 -1.57 -11.58 6.72
N THR A 187 -0.86 -12.37 7.52
CA THR A 187 -1.39 -13.03 8.73
C THR A 187 -1.14 -12.23 10.02
N HIS A 188 -0.58 -11.02 9.93
CA HIS A 188 -0.33 -10.20 11.10
C HIS A 188 -1.61 -9.94 11.90
N PRO A 189 -1.59 -10.00 13.28
CA PRO A 189 -2.78 -9.81 14.12
C PRO A 189 -3.46 -8.47 13.90
N ARG A 190 -2.69 -7.41 13.63
CA ARG A 190 -3.22 -6.09 13.29
C ARG A 190 -3.41 -5.94 11.79
N GLU A 191 -4.33 -5.07 11.41
CA GLU A 191 -4.50 -4.70 10.01
C GLU A 191 -3.29 -3.89 9.55
N ILE A 192 -2.58 -4.39 8.52
CA ILE A 192 -1.51 -3.66 7.85
C ILE A 192 -2.08 -3.04 6.59
N THR A 193 -2.05 -1.71 6.53
CA THR A 193 -2.44 -0.93 5.37
C THR A 193 -1.19 -0.43 4.66
N VAL A 194 -1.02 -0.77 3.40
CA VAL A 194 0.06 -0.25 2.56
C VAL A 194 -0.38 1.05 1.91
N HIS A 195 0.47 2.05 1.96
CA HIS A 195 0.22 3.36 1.37
C HIS A 195 0.90 3.49 -0.01
N ALA A 196 0.31 4.27 -0.88
CA ALA A 196 0.90 4.65 -2.16
C ALA A 196 1.10 6.15 -2.24
N VAL A 197 1.92 6.56 -3.21
CA VAL A 197 2.17 7.97 -3.53
C VAL A 197 1.29 8.38 -4.69
N ARG A 198 0.56 9.47 -4.50
CA ARG A 198 -0.15 10.17 -5.56
C ARG A 198 0.72 11.31 -6.05
N GLN A 199 0.93 11.38 -7.36
CA GLN A 199 1.68 12.48 -7.99
C GLN A 199 0.70 13.43 -8.70
N ARG A 200 -0.03 14.23 -7.93
CA ARG A 200 -0.84 15.31 -8.48
C ARG A 200 -0.18 16.65 -8.17
N ASP A 201 -0.28 17.58 -9.11
CA ASP A 201 0.16 18.97 -8.94
C ASP A 201 1.62 19.17 -8.53
N GLY A 202 2.51 18.27 -8.97
CA GLY A 202 3.95 18.38 -8.74
C GLY A 202 4.43 18.07 -7.32
N SER A 203 3.53 17.80 -6.37
CA SER A 203 3.90 17.42 -5.00
C SER A 203 3.42 16.00 -4.67
N PRO A 204 4.31 15.11 -4.17
CA PRO A 204 3.93 13.77 -3.77
C PRO A 204 3.05 13.82 -2.51
N SER A 205 1.87 13.19 -2.56
CA SER A 205 1.00 12.99 -1.42
C SER A 205 0.72 11.50 -1.21
N HIS A 206 0.68 11.06 0.06
CA HIS A 206 0.43 9.67 0.40
C HIS A 206 -1.04 9.42 0.70
N PHE A 207 -1.53 8.23 0.34
CA PHE A 207 -2.89 7.78 0.64
C PHE A 207 -2.90 6.28 0.98
N PRO A 208 -3.86 5.80 1.80
CA PRO A 208 -4.03 4.37 2.03
C PRO A 208 -4.43 3.70 0.72
N ALA A 209 -3.62 2.75 0.27
CA ALA A 209 -3.77 2.12 -1.04
C ALA A 209 -4.49 0.78 -0.95
N THR A 210 -4.03 -0.12 -0.08
CA THR A 210 -4.63 -1.44 0.09
C THR A 210 -4.29 -2.03 1.44
N SER A 211 -5.14 -2.95 1.93
CA SER A 211 -4.83 -3.79 3.09
C SER A 211 -4.11 -5.07 2.63
N LEU A 212 -3.22 -5.61 3.46
CA LEU A 212 -2.64 -6.93 3.19
C LEU A 212 -3.62 -8.07 3.45
N ARG A 213 -4.70 -7.83 4.20
CA ARG A 213 -5.76 -8.83 4.44
C ARG A 213 -6.65 -9.00 3.22
N GLU A 214 -7.28 -10.17 3.14
CA GLU A 214 -8.33 -10.42 2.17
C GLU A 214 -9.49 -9.45 2.31
N ASN A 215 -9.99 -9.01 1.16
CA ASN A 215 -11.18 -8.16 1.10
C ASN A 215 -12.14 -8.77 0.07
N PRO A 216 -13.42 -8.95 0.39
CA PRO A 216 -14.41 -9.58 -0.50
C PRO A 216 -14.82 -8.73 -1.71
N LEU A 217 -13.98 -7.80 -2.18
CA LEU A 217 -14.26 -7.01 -3.38
C LEU A 217 -14.26 -7.90 -4.63
N THR A 218 -15.29 -7.74 -5.45
CA THR A 218 -15.51 -8.52 -6.67
C THR A 218 -15.40 -7.70 -7.95
N ALA A 219 -14.99 -6.43 -7.86
CA ALA A 219 -14.83 -5.58 -9.04
C ALA A 219 -13.77 -6.16 -10.00
N GLU A 220 -14.09 -6.13 -11.28
CA GLU A 220 -13.20 -6.57 -12.35
C GLU A 220 -12.67 -5.35 -13.09
N LEU A 221 -11.39 -5.07 -12.91
CA LEU A 221 -10.69 -3.91 -13.48
C LEU A 221 -9.63 -4.31 -14.51
N LEU A 222 -9.30 -5.60 -14.54
CA LEU A 222 -8.28 -6.17 -15.39
C LEU A 222 -8.91 -7.23 -16.31
N THR A 223 -8.45 -7.28 -17.55
CA THR A 223 -8.61 -8.45 -18.42
C THR A 223 -7.49 -9.44 -18.09
N MET A 224 -7.84 -10.72 -18.00
CA MET A 224 -6.90 -11.82 -17.93
C MET A 224 -6.90 -12.52 -19.28
N GLU A 225 -5.74 -12.63 -19.91
CA GLU A 225 -5.57 -13.50 -21.06
C GLU A 225 -5.60 -14.97 -20.63
N GLN A 226 -5.94 -15.87 -21.53
CA GLN A 226 -5.85 -17.30 -21.25
C GLN A 226 -4.42 -17.67 -20.89
N VAL A 227 -4.25 -18.75 -20.09
CA VAL A 227 -2.92 -19.27 -19.78
C VAL A 227 -2.21 -19.63 -21.09
N GLU A 228 -1.14 -18.93 -21.38
CA GLU A 228 -0.30 -19.15 -22.55
C GLU A 228 0.75 -20.21 -22.21
N VAL A 229 0.91 -21.20 -23.07
CA VAL A 229 2.01 -22.15 -23.00
C VAL A 229 3.18 -21.61 -23.81
N VAL A 230 4.32 -21.41 -23.17
CA VAL A 230 5.54 -20.91 -23.81
C VAL A 230 6.35 -22.06 -24.36
N ASP A 231 6.58 -22.06 -25.66
CA ASP A 231 7.34 -23.13 -26.33
C ASP A 231 8.77 -23.28 -25.78
N GLY A 232 9.15 -24.53 -25.50
CA GLY A 232 10.46 -24.87 -24.94
C GLY A 232 10.64 -24.50 -23.47
N GLY A 233 9.60 -24.00 -22.81
CA GLY A 233 9.61 -23.70 -21.37
C GLY A 233 9.39 -24.93 -20.51
N ASP A 234 9.79 -24.85 -19.24
CA ASP A 234 9.54 -25.85 -18.22
C ASP A 234 8.07 -25.75 -17.75
N PRO A 235 7.25 -26.79 -17.95
CA PRO A 235 5.83 -26.76 -17.61
C PRO A 235 5.57 -26.64 -16.10
N THR A 236 6.61 -26.83 -15.25
CA THR A 236 6.50 -26.63 -13.79
C THR A 236 6.71 -25.16 -13.38
N ARG A 237 7.14 -24.30 -14.29
CA ARG A 237 7.39 -22.88 -14.05
C ARG A 237 6.25 -22.02 -14.58
N THR A 238 5.79 -21.07 -13.82
CA THR A 238 4.68 -20.19 -14.19
C THR A 238 5.02 -18.73 -13.97
N ALA A 239 4.78 -17.89 -14.96
CA ALA A 239 4.88 -16.45 -14.88
C ALA A 239 3.52 -15.79 -14.69
N LEU A 240 3.51 -14.72 -13.90
CA LEU A 240 2.44 -13.76 -13.69
C LEU A 240 2.93 -12.40 -14.21
N ALA A 241 2.35 -11.88 -15.27
CA ALA A 241 2.66 -10.57 -15.82
C ALA A 241 1.49 -9.60 -15.58
N ILE A 242 1.78 -8.41 -15.07
CA ILE A 242 0.78 -7.43 -14.70
C ILE A 242 1.16 -6.06 -15.27
N ASP A 243 0.33 -5.55 -16.19
CA ASP A 243 0.47 -4.20 -16.74
C ASP A 243 -0.60 -3.26 -16.18
N LEU A 244 -0.20 -2.47 -15.19
CA LEU A 244 -1.08 -1.46 -14.57
C LEU A 244 -0.81 -0.04 -15.08
N GLN A 245 0.32 0.20 -15.69
CA GLN A 245 0.68 1.56 -16.11
C GLN A 245 0.34 1.85 -17.56
N ASN A 246 0.16 0.79 -18.35
CA ASN A 246 -0.09 0.91 -19.81
C ASN A 246 0.93 1.85 -20.50
N LEU A 247 2.16 1.92 -19.94
CA LEU A 247 3.24 2.78 -20.42
C LEU A 247 3.94 2.19 -21.63
N ARG A 248 3.77 0.91 -21.84
CA ARG A 248 4.34 0.18 -22.97
C ARG A 248 3.21 -0.43 -23.74
N SER A 249 3.09 -0.03 -24.98
CA SER A 249 2.13 -0.58 -25.93
C SER A 249 2.29 -2.10 -26.13
N ASP A 250 3.38 -2.68 -25.61
CA ASP A 250 3.70 -4.10 -25.77
C ASP A 250 4.55 -4.63 -24.59
N LEU A 251 3.93 -4.83 -23.43
CA LEU A 251 4.56 -5.55 -22.32
C LEU A 251 4.72 -7.05 -22.66
N ALA A 252 3.80 -7.60 -23.44
CA ALA A 252 3.67 -9.02 -23.64
C ALA A 252 4.91 -9.62 -24.34
N GLU A 253 5.44 -8.99 -25.39
CA GLU A 253 6.60 -9.52 -26.11
C GLU A 253 7.89 -9.55 -25.29
N PRO A 254 8.29 -8.47 -24.59
CA PRO A 254 9.43 -8.56 -23.67
C PRO A 254 9.27 -9.61 -22.57
N VAL A 255 8.05 -9.78 -22.04
CA VAL A 255 7.78 -10.84 -21.03
C VAL A 255 7.90 -12.22 -21.65
N ARG A 256 7.36 -12.46 -22.85
CA ARG A 256 7.51 -13.73 -23.56
C ARG A 256 8.99 -14.04 -23.85
N ALA A 257 9.75 -13.02 -24.26
CA ALA A 257 11.19 -13.18 -24.46
C ALA A 257 11.90 -13.57 -23.15
N ALA A 258 11.57 -12.94 -22.04
CA ALA A 258 12.10 -13.31 -20.73
C ALA A 258 11.65 -14.71 -20.29
N CYS A 259 10.40 -15.09 -20.55
CA CYS A 259 9.92 -16.45 -20.27
C CYS A 259 10.73 -17.50 -21.03
N ARG A 260 11.02 -17.27 -22.33
CA ARG A 260 11.89 -18.17 -23.12
C ARG A 260 13.32 -18.22 -22.56
N ALA A 261 13.90 -17.06 -22.23
CA ALA A 261 15.27 -16.97 -21.69
C ALA A 261 15.42 -17.71 -20.36
N HIS A 262 14.40 -17.63 -19.49
CA HIS A 262 14.40 -18.26 -18.17
C HIS A 262 13.65 -19.60 -18.13
N ARG A 263 13.30 -20.17 -19.29
CA ARG A 263 12.62 -21.46 -19.43
C ARG A 263 11.35 -21.57 -18.60
N ILE A 264 10.50 -20.55 -18.65
CA ILE A 264 9.21 -20.53 -17.97
C ILE A 264 8.15 -21.04 -18.96
N GLY A 265 7.40 -22.08 -18.59
CA GLY A 265 6.50 -22.78 -19.52
C GLY A 265 5.06 -22.31 -19.50
N ASN A 266 4.62 -21.60 -18.46
CA ASN A 266 3.25 -21.07 -18.39
C ASN A 266 3.27 -19.58 -18.12
N LEU A 267 2.40 -18.81 -18.78
CA LEU A 267 2.31 -17.36 -18.64
C LEU A 267 0.86 -16.91 -18.49
N LEU A 268 0.58 -16.15 -17.44
CA LEU A 268 -0.67 -15.43 -17.24
C LEU A 268 -0.41 -13.94 -17.39
N ILE A 269 -1.13 -13.27 -18.26
CA ILE A 269 -1.01 -11.82 -18.48
C ILE A 269 -2.29 -11.13 -18.01
N PHE A 270 -2.12 -10.10 -17.19
CA PHE A 270 -3.17 -9.19 -16.76
C PHE A 270 -2.92 -7.81 -17.33
N SER A 271 -3.92 -7.28 -18.01
CA SER A 271 -3.88 -5.94 -18.60
C SER A 271 -5.10 -5.14 -18.12
N ARG A 272 -4.97 -3.83 -18.09
CA ARG A 272 -6.09 -2.96 -17.72
C ARG A 272 -7.18 -2.98 -18.78
N MET A 273 -8.45 -3.00 -18.35
CA MET A 273 -9.61 -2.91 -19.25
C MET A 273 -9.77 -1.50 -19.85
N THR A 274 -9.26 -0.47 -19.19
CA THR A 274 -9.42 0.93 -19.59
C THR A 274 -8.08 1.57 -19.93
N SER A 275 -8.06 2.38 -20.99
CA SER A 275 -6.95 3.27 -21.30
C SER A 275 -7.00 4.51 -20.39
N GLY A 276 -5.85 5.04 -20.01
CA GLY A 276 -5.75 6.23 -19.16
C GLY A 276 -5.02 5.96 -17.83
N PRO A 277 -4.86 6.94 -16.95
CA PRO A 277 -4.20 6.76 -15.66
C PRO A 277 -5.02 5.83 -14.75
N LEU A 278 -4.34 5.10 -13.89
CA LEU A 278 -4.98 4.29 -12.86
C LEU A 278 -5.60 5.22 -11.81
N ASP A 279 -6.84 4.92 -11.40
CA ASP A 279 -7.47 5.66 -10.31
C ASP A 279 -6.72 5.42 -8.99
N GLU A 280 -6.13 6.50 -8.46
CA GLU A 280 -5.29 6.47 -7.27
C GLU A 280 -6.13 6.52 -5.99
N ASN A 281 -6.82 5.41 -5.70
CA ASN A 281 -7.65 5.23 -4.50
C ASN A 281 -7.57 3.80 -3.94
N ALA A 282 -8.00 3.63 -2.69
CA ALA A 282 -7.92 2.36 -1.99
C ALA A 282 -8.83 1.27 -2.60
N GLU A 283 -9.97 1.65 -3.12
CA GLU A 283 -10.94 0.71 -3.70
C GLU A 283 -10.38 0.07 -4.97
N THR A 284 -9.86 0.89 -5.90
CA THR A 284 -9.22 0.42 -7.13
C THR A 284 -8.03 -0.49 -6.86
N TYR A 285 -7.12 -0.09 -5.94
CA TYR A 285 -5.93 -0.89 -5.66
C TYR A 285 -6.27 -2.20 -4.98
N THR A 286 -7.22 -2.18 -4.04
CA THR A 286 -7.67 -3.41 -3.39
C THR A 286 -8.38 -4.34 -4.38
N ALA A 287 -9.24 -3.81 -5.24
CA ALA A 287 -9.93 -4.60 -6.26
C ALA A 287 -8.95 -5.29 -7.23
N ILE A 288 -7.90 -4.59 -7.66
CA ILE A 288 -6.84 -5.15 -8.51
C ILE A 288 -6.14 -6.32 -7.80
N VAL A 289 -5.71 -6.13 -6.55
CA VAL A 289 -5.05 -7.19 -5.78
C VAL A 289 -5.96 -8.41 -5.61
N GLU A 290 -7.23 -8.19 -5.24
CA GLU A 290 -8.19 -9.28 -5.06
C GLU A 290 -8.48 -10.02 -6.37
N GLN A 291 -8.65 -9.29 -7.47
CA GLN A 291 -8.87 -9.90 -8.78
C GLN A 291 -7.69 -10.78 -9.21
N ILE A 292 -6.46 -10.29 -9.08
CA ILE A 292 -5.24 -11.05 -9.43
C ILE A 292 -5.10 -12.29 -8.55
N CYS A 293 -5.26 -12.15 -7.22
CA CYS A 293 -5.14 -13.27 -6.30
C CYS A 293 -6.21 -14.34 -6.55
N ARG A 294 -7.45 -13.95 -6.87
CA ARG A 294 -8.52 -14.86 -7.24
C ARG A 294 -8.22 -15.57 -8.54
N ALA A 295 -7.89 -14.82 -9.59
CA ALA A 295 -7.59 -15.37 -10.89
C ALA A 295 -6.36 -16.29 -10.89
N TRP A 296 -5.32 -15.99 -10.10
CA TRP A 296 -4.18 -16.88 -9.89
C TRP A 296 -4.61 -18.21 -9.25
N ARG A 297 -5.49 -18.16 -8.26
CA ARG A 297 -6.01 -19.34 -7.56
C ARG A 297 -6.84 -20.22 -8.50
N ASP A 298 -7.64 -19.59 -9.33
CA ASP A 298 -8.60 -20.26 -10.22
C ASP A 298 -8.02 -20.59 -11.59
N ALA A 299 -6.81 -20.13 -11.91
CA ALA A 299 -6.14 -20.38 -13.19
C ALA A 299 -6.06 -21.89 -13.49
N PRO A 300 -6.31 -22.33 -14.73
CA PRO A 300 -6.26 -23.75 -15.13
C PRO A 300 -4.82 -24.23 -15.29
N LEU A 301 -4.01 -24.14 -14.23
CA LEU A 301 -2.62 -24.56 -14.22
C LEU A 301 -2.49 -26.02 -13.82
N PRO A 302 -1.56 -26.81 -14.45
CA PRO A 302 -1.21 -28.15 -14.00
C PRO A 302 -0.75 -28.17 -12.54
N ALA A 303 -0.99 -29.26 -11.82
CA ALA A 303 -0.60 -29.39 -10.40
C ALA A 303 0.92 -29.15 -10.20
N ALA A 304 1.76 -29.63 -11.11
CA ALA A 304 3.20 -29.40 -11.08
C ALA A 304 3.55 -27.90 -11.22
N ALA A 305 2.81 -27.17 -12.05
CA ALA A 305 3.01 -25.74 -12.23
C ALA A 305 2.61 -24.94 -10.96
N ARG A 306 1.59 -25.38 -10.22
CA ARG A 306 1.17 -24.74 -8.96
C ARG A 306 2.17 -24.93 -7.82
N THR A 307 2.88 -26.04 -7.81
CA THR A 307 3.87 -26.37 -6.79
C THR A 307 5.30 -26.04 -7.20
N GLY A 308 5.51 -25.64 -8.42
CA GLY A 308 6.79 -25.29 -9.00
C GLY A 308 7.32 -23.91 -8.62
N ARG A 309 8.13 -23.35 -9.49
CA ARG A 309 8.67 -21.99 -9.35
C ARG A 309 7.82 -20.98 -10.10
N HIS A 310 7.72 -19.77 -9.53
CA HIS A 310 6.90 -18.71 -10.07
C HIS A 310 7.71 -17.45 -10.36
N ALA A 311 7.34 -16.77 -11.44
CA ALA A 311 7.91 -15.49 -11.84
C ALA A 311 6.83 -14.40 -11.77
N ALA A 312 7.20 -13.18 -11.36
CA ALA A 312 6.33 -12.02 -11.35
C ALA A 312 6.95 -10.88 -12.15
N PHE A 313 6.27 -10.47 -13.22
CA PHE A 313 6.60 -9.31 -14.04
C PHE A 313 5.61 -8.20 -13.72
N LEU A 314 6.05 -7.14 -13.06
CA LEU A 314 5.17 -6.15 -12.45
C LEU A 314 5.42 -4.77 -13.02
N THR A 315 4.36 -4.08 -13.44
CA THR A 315 4.35 -2.62 -13.63
C THR A 315 3.31 -1.99 -12.72
N GLY A 316 3.53 -0.76 -12.29
CA GLY A 316 2.55 -0.04 -11.49
C GLY A 316 3.03 0.37 -10.10
N PRO A 317 2.10 0.63 -9.17
CA PRO A 317 2.44 1.09 -7.83
C PRO A 317 3.05 0.01 -6.94
N VAL A 318 4.10 0.37 -6.17
CA VAL A 318 4.77 -0.55 -5.24
C VAL A 318 3.83 -1.12 -4.18
N ALA A 319 2.79 -0.40 -3.79
CA ALA A 319 1.80 -0.88 -2.83
C ALA A 319 1.07 -2.15 -3.32
N ILE A 320 0.76 -2.22 -4.61
CA ILE A 320 0.17 -3.42 -5.23
C ILE A 320 1.19 -4.56 -5.25
N SER A 321 2.45 -4.26 -5.61
CA SER A 321 3.53 -5.26 -5.60
C SER A 321 3.71 -5.90 -4.21
N ILE A 322 3.73 -5.09 -3.15
CA ILE A 322 3.83 -5.57 -1.76
C ILE A 322 2.63 -6.45 -1.39
N ALA A 323 1.42 -6.00 -1.71
CA ALA A 323 0.21 -6.75 -1.39
C ALA A 323 0.16 -8.10 -2.13
N LEU A 324 0.56 -8.13 -3.40
CA LEU A 324 0.65 -9.37 -4.17
C LEU A 324 1.71 -10.30 -3.59
N GLY A 325 2.90 -9.80 -3.23
CA GLY A 325 3.92 -10.59 -2.56
C GLY A 325 3.40 -11.20 -1.26
N ALA A 326 2.73 -10.41 -0.42
CA ALA A 326 2.15 -10.86 0.84
C ALA A 326 1.07 -11.94 0.67
N ARG A 327 0.30 -11.89 -0.42
CA ARG A 327 -0.84 -12.79 -0.67
C ARG A 327 -0.46 -14.04 -1.46
N LEU A 328 0.40 -13.90 -2.44
CA LEU A 328 0.77 -14.99 -3.35
C LEU A 328 2.01 -15.76 -2.89
N ALA A 329 2.99 -15.08 -2.29
CA ALA A 329 4.31 -15.64 -2.06
C ALA A 329 4.65 -15.92 -0.58
N HIS A 330 3.79 -15.51 0.37
CA HIS A 330 4.10 -15.57 1.81
C HIS A 330 4.46 -16.97 2.32
N ILE A 331 3.75 -18.02 1.90
CA ILE A 331 4.00 -19.39 2.38
C ILE A 331 5.34 -19.92 1.89
N GLN A 332 5.75 -19.53 0.68
CA GLN A 332 6.95 -20.03 0.01
C GLN A 332 7.65 -18.91 -0.78
N PRO A 333 8.21 -17.91 -0.08
CA PRO A 333 8.78 -16.73 -0.73
C PRO A 333 9.95 -17.08 -1.67
N ASP A 334 10.68 -18.15 -1.41
CA ASP A 334 11.82 -18.60 -2.23
C ASP A 334 11.42 -19.33 -3.54
N ARG A 335 10.13 -19.59 -3.74
CA ARG A 335 9.61 -20.09 -5.03
C ARG A 335 9.29 -18.97 -6.01
N TRP A 336 9.31 -17.72 -5.55
CA TRP A 336 8.98 -16.57 -6.37
C TRP A 336 10.21 -15.76 -6.72
N THR A 337 10.33 -15.42 -7.99
CA THR A 337 11.30 -14.49 -8.53
C THR A 337 10.54 -13.32 -9.17
N ALA A 338 10.74 -12.11 -8.69
CA ALA A 338 10.18 -10.92 -9.32
C ALA A 338 11.20 -10.34 -10.32
N PHE A 339 10.72 -9.87 -11.45
CA PHE A 339 11.57 -9.35 -12.53
C PHE A 339 11.47 -7.83 -12.60
N THR A 340 12.60 -7.18 -12.82
CA THR A 340 12.68 -5.76 -13.16
C THR A 340 13.15 -5.59 -14.58
N PHE A 341 12.60 -4.60 -15.29
CA PHE A 341 13.08 -4.29 -16.63
C PHE A 341 14.26 -3.34 -16.53
N ASP A 342 15.41 -3.78 -17.01
CA ASP A 342 16.58 -2.93 -17.17
C ASP A 342 16.57 -2.26 -18.55
N ASN A 343 16.51 -0.92 -18.54
CA ASN A 343 16.51 -0.15 -19.78
C ASN A 343 17.89 -0.15 -20.50
N ALA A 344 18.98 -0.45 -19.78
CA ALA A 344 20.32 -0.46 -20.37
C ALA A 344 20.55 -1.72 -21.19
N SER A 345 20.16 -2.88 -20.67
CA SER A 345 20.23 -4.17 -21.35
C SER A 345 19.00 -4.47 -22.21
N ASN A 346 17.92 -3.66 -22.09
CA ASN A 346 16.61 -3.89 -22.69
C ASN A 346 16.04 -5.29 -22.39
N ALA A 347 16.29 -5.78 -21.18
CA ALA A 347 15.93 -7.11 -20.72
C ALA A 347 15.35 -7.10 -19.31
N TYR A 348 14.67 -8.20 -18.98
CA TYR A 348 14.21 -8.42 -17.62
C TYR A 348 15.29 -9.11 -16.78
N GLU A 349 15.61 -8.54 -15.63
CA GLU A 349 16.53 -9.09 -14.65
C GLU A 349 15.79 -9.67 -13.45
N PRO A 350 16.14 -10.90 -13.01
CA PRO A 350 15.49 -11.58 -11.89
C PRO A 350 15.93 -11.01 -10.54
N PHE A 351 14.98 -10.95 -9.57
CA PHE A 351 15.24 -10.72 -8.16
C PHE A 351 14.34 -11.62 -7.28
N PRO A 352 14.92 -12.40 -6.36
CA PRO A 352 16.36 -12.63 -6.23
C PRO A 352 16.95 -13.23 -7.51
N ALA A 353 18.27 -13.01 -7.71
CA ALA A 353 18.99 -13.73 -8.76
C ALA A 353 18.75 -15.24 -8.58
N GLU A 354 18.42 -15.94 -9.66
CA GLU A 354 18.04 -17.35 -9.58
C GLU A 354 19.09 -18.14 -8.80
N ILE A 355 18.61 -18.86 -7.79
CA ILE A 355 19.38 -19.92 -7.20
C ILE A 355 19.39 -21.04 -8.24
N THR A 356 20.52 -21.20 -8.92
CA THR A 356 20.81 -22.28 -9.86
C THR A 356 20.62 -23.65 -9.22
#